data_adf9e16a4e05c1b5cdef8ee440e8d202
#
_entry.id   adf9e16a4e05c1b5cdef8ee440e8d202
#
_cell.length_a   1.000
_cell.length_b   1.000
_cell.length_c   1.000
_cell.angle_alpha   90.00
_cell.angle_beta   90.00
_cell.angle_gamma   90.00
#
_symmetry.space_group_name_H-M   'P 1'
#
loop_
_entity.id
_entity.type
_entity.pdbx_description
1 polymer ?
#
loop_
_entity_poly.entity_id
_entity_poly.type
_entity_poly.pdbx_seq_one_letter_code
_entity_poly.pdbx_strand_id
1 'polypeptide(L)'
;MGAPRARRGDSPQRKARDSRCLGNGYAGAAGAQRNGRKRLTLDLLPLALVDGVAYASLLFLVSMGLTLVFGVMGILNVAHGAFYAFGGYAAASFVMFLAPKTDSPVLLFAALFVAAVAVGLALGSIMEFLLIRRAQNYDPILKLLLTFGGFLMLEDIQRMLWGAQPYSASEVVNRLGNIEIGDITYTTYQLVVVPVTALLAYVCLEFFLRHTKLGKQTVATTHNREVATSLGINAKKIGYVTFVIATMLGALGGAMAAPTTSLVPGAGTDMTVLSFAVVATAGLGQITGALIASLLIGVIRAIAVYAAPELEVAVPYIIMVLVLIIRPHGLFTVAQA
;
A
#
# COMPACT_ATOMS: atom_id res chain seq x y z
N MET A 1 74.55 -43.97 0.96
CA MET A 1 73.91 -44.80 1.99
C MET A 1 73.46 -43.90 3.12
N GLY A 2 72.22 -43.49 3.18
CA GLY A 2 71.62 -42.62 4.22
C GLY A 2 70.25 -43.18 4.55
N ALA A 3 70.10 -43.69 5.79
CA ALA A 3 68.88 -44.33 6.27
C ALA A 3 67.77 -43.32 6.57
N PRO A 4 66.47 -43.64 6.38
CA PRO A 4 65.36 -42.73 6.66
C PRO A 4 65.05 -42.69 8.15
N ARG A 5 64.93 -41.45 8.70
CA ARG A 5 64.45 -41.18 10.08
C ARG A 5 62.98 -41.52 10.23
N ALA A 6 62.66 -42.38 11.18
CA ALA A 6 61.29 -42.74 11.60
C ALA A 6 60.50 -41.53 12.09
N ARG A 7 59.31 -41.29 11.55
CA ARG A 7 58.28 -40.34 12.07
C ARG A 7 57.77 -40.86 13.41
N ARG A 8 57.95 -40.08 14.48
CA ARG A 8 57.28 -40.29 15.76
C ARG A 8 55.75 -40.18 15.59
N GLY A 9 55.02 -41.24 15.96
CA GLY A 9 53.60 -41.27 15.92
C GLY A 9 52.95 -40.29 16.91
N ASP A 10 52.01 -39.52 16.45
CA ASP A 10 51.17 -38.63 17.26
C ASP A 10 50.33 -39.49 18.23
N SER A 11 50.41 -39.18 19.53
CA SER A 11 49.69 -39.90 20.57
C SER A 11 48.17 -39.63 20.47
N PRO A 12 47.28 -40.58 20.76
CA PRO A 12 45.82 -40.43 20.70
C PRO A 12 45.26 -39.30 21.58
N GLN A 13 46.01 -38.91 22.64
CA GLN A 13 45.62 -37.84 23.56
C GLN A 13 45.75 -36.43 22.95
N ARG A 14 46.61 -36.19 21.95
CA ARG A 14 46.72 -34.92 21.28
C ARG A 14 45.54 -34.68 20.33
N LYS A 15 45.06 -35.70 19.62
CA LYS A 15 43.86 -35.60 18.74
C LYS A 15 42.57 -35.33 19.53
N ALA A 16 42.43 -35.88 20.74
CA ALA A 16 41.29 -35.65 21.61
C ALA A 16 41.25 -34.27 22.24
N ARG A 17 42.41 -33.62 22.39
CA ARG A 17 42.53 -32.26 22.92
C ARG A 17 42.20 -31.21 21.84
N ASP A 18 42.67 -31.42 20.62
CA ASP A 18 42.42 -30.54 19.48
C ASP A 18 40.95 -30.58 19.04
N SER A 19 40.28 -31.72 19.11
CA SER A 19 38.84 -31.82 18.79
C SER A 19 37.93 -31.11 19.82
N ARG A 20 38.31 -31.02 21.08
CA ARG A 20 37.57 -30.27 22.10
C ARG A 20 37.76 -28.75 21.96
N CYS A 21 38.95 -28.30 21.55
CA CYS A 21 39.20 -26.88 21.30
C CYS A 21 38.46 -26.38 20.06
N LEU A 22 38.36 -27.19 19.00
CA LEU A 22 37.60 -26.85 17.80
C LEU A 22 36.08 -26.83 18.05
N GLY A 23 35.53 -27.77 18.83
CA GLY A 23 34.11 -27.80 19.16
C GLY A 23 33.62 -26.58 19.98
N ASN A 24 34.41 -26.12 20.93
CA ASN A 24 34.06 -24.92 21.73
C ASN A 24 34.21 -23.60 20.97
N GLY A 25 35.11 -23.52 20.01
CA GLY A 25 35.27 -22.33 19.14
C GLY A 25 34.06 -22.11 18.23
N TYR A 26 33.52 -23.18 17.65
CA TYR A 26 32.33 -23.08 16.77
C TYR A 26 31.03 -22.77 17.53
N ALA A 27 30.88 -23.29 18.75
CA ALA A 27 29.71 -22.99 19.59
C ALA A 27 29.73 -21.53 20.10
N GLY A 28 30.91 -20.99 20.43
CA GLY A 28 31.07 -19.60 20.83
C GLY A 28 30.83 -18.63 19.68
N ALA A 29 31.34 -18.93 18.48
CA ALA A 29 31.15 -18.12 17.28
C ALA A 29 29.67 -18.10 16.84
N ALA A 30 28.99 -19.26 16.87
CA ALA A 30 27.56 -19.34 16.56
C ALA A 30 26.69 -18.60 17.58
N GLY A 31 27.06 -18.64 18.86
CA GLY A 31 26.40 -17.88 19.93
C GLY A 31 26.59 -16.38 19.81
N ALA A 32 27.79 -15.93 19.49
CA ALA A 32 28.12 -14.51 19.26
C ALA A 32 27.40 -13.96 18.00
N GLN A 33 27.37 -14.75 16.94
CA GLN A 33 26.64 -14.40 15.71
C GLN A 33 25.12 -14.32 15.91
N ARG A 34 24.57 -15.21 16.74
CA ARG A 34 23.14 -15.24 17.09
C ARG A 34 22.76 -14.05 18.02
N ASN A 35 23.64 -13.68 18.94
CA ASN A 35 23.45 -12.51 19.80
C ASN A 35 23.65 -11.19 19.06
N GLY A 36 24.59 -11.12 18.12
CA GLY A 36 24.78 -9.99 17.22
C GLY A 36 23.55 -9.75 16.34
N ARG A 37 22.99 -10.81 15.73
CA ARG A 37 21.74 -10.73 14.95
C ARG A 37 20.54 -10.29 15.80
N LYS A 38 20.40 -10.79 17.04
CA LYS A 38 19.30 -10.39 17.92
C LYS A 38 19.40 -8.93 18.37
N ARG A 39 20.58 -8.40 18.61
CA ARG A 39 20.77 -6.98 18.92
C ARG A 39 20.47 -6.11 17.70
N LEU A 40 21.01 -6.46 16.53
CA LEU A 40 20.76 -5.75 15.28
C LEU A 40 19.26 -5.69 14.94
N THR A 41 18.50 -6.77 15.19
CA THR A 41 17.04 -6.80 14.93
C THR A 41 16.26 -5.95 15.95
N LEU A 42 16.71 -5.83 17.18
CA LEU A 42 16.05 -4.98 18.20
C LEU A 42 16.29 -3.50 17.92
N ASP A 43 17.48 -3.14 17.46
CA ASP A 43 17.84 -1.75 17.12
C ASP A 43 17.14 -1.28 15.83
N LEU A 44 16.80 -2.22 14.92
CA LEU A 44 16.07 -1.95 13.68
C LEU A 44 14.52 -1.96 13.84
N LEU A 45 14.01 -2.41 14.98
CA LEU A 45 12.56 -2.49 15.20
C LEU A 45 11.86 -1.12 15.13
N PRO A 46 12.38 -0.03 15.73
CA PRO A 46 11.77 1.29 15.58
C PRO A 46 11.74 1.76 14.12
N LEU A 47 12.81 1.48 13.37
CA LEU A 47 12.91 1.77 11.94
C LEU A 47 11.83 1.03 11.15
N ALA A 48 11.70 -0.29 11.38
CA ALA A 48 10.68 -1.11 10.75
C ALA A 48 9.25 -0.64 11.08
N LEU A 49 9.01 -0.15 12.30
CA LEU A 49 7.70 0.39 12.67
C LEU A 49 7.37 1.69 11.92
N VAL A 50 8.33 2.59 11.79
CA VAL A 50 8.14 3.85 11.05
C VAL A 50 7.89 3.58 9.57
N ASP A 51 8.73 2.76 8.94
CA ASP A 51 8.55 2.36 7.55
C ASP A 51 7.22 1.61 7.34
N GLY A 52 6.86 0.77 8.30
CA GLY A 52 5.60 0.03 8.30
C GLY A 52 4.38 0.94 8.34
N VAL A 53 4.39 1.97 9.20
CA VAL A 53 3.30 2.96 9.28
C VAL A 53 3.22 3.81 8.02
N ALA A 54 4.36 4.26 7.46
CA ALA A 54 4.39 5.02 6.22
C ALA A 54 3.81 4.19 5.05
N TYR A 55 4.28 2.96 4.89
CA TYR A 55 3.76 2.04 3.87
C TYR A 55 2.27 1.71 4.07
N ALA A 56 1.88 1.42 5.32
CA ALA A 56 0.48 1.16 5.67
C ALA A 56 -0.42 2.34 5.31
N SER A 57 0.06 3.56 5.49
CA SER A 57 -0.70 4.79 5.19
C SER A 57 -0.94 4.95 3.69
N LEU A 58 0.05 4.68 2.84
CA LEU A 58 -0.11 4.66 1.38
C LEU A 58 -1.08 3.56 0.94
N LEU A 59 -0.89 2.36 1.46
CA LEU A 59 -1.75 1.22 1.17
C LEU A 59 -3.20 1.47 1.61
N PHE A 60 -3.39 2.12 2.77
CA PHE A 60 -4.69 2.48 3.29
C PHE A 60 -5.41 3.50 2.39
N LEU A 61 -4.73 4.55 1.91
CA LEU A 61 -5.33 5.54 1.01
C LEU A 61 -5.97 4.89 -0.22
N VAL A 62 -5.25 3.97 -0.85
CA VAL A 62 -5.75 3.25 -2.02
C VAL A 62 -6.86 2.28 -1.64
N SER A 63 -6.66 1.48 -0.59
CA SER A 63 -7.63 0.47 -0.15
C SER A 63 -8.93 1.08 0.37
N MET A 64 -8.87 2.28 0.97
CA MET A 64 -10.04 3.03 1.42
C MET A 64 -10.97 3.40 0.26
N GLY A 65 -10.39 3.85 -0.87
CA GLY A 65 -11.16 4.12 -2.08
C GLY A 65 -11.81 2.84 -2.64
N LEU A 66 -11.06 1.75 -2.72
CA LEU A 66 -11.58 0.46 -3.19
C LEU A 66 -12.69 -0.07 -2.29
N THR A 67 -12.51 0.02 -0.97
CA THR A 67 -13.50 -0.36 0.04
C THR A 67 -14.80 0.41 -0.11
N LEU A 68 -14.70 1.71 -0.38
CA LEU A 68 -15.85 2.58 -0.58
C LEU A 68 -16.65 2.19 -1.83
N VAL A 69 -15.99 1.94 -2.96
CA VAL A 69 -16.66 1.48 -4.19
C VAL A 69 -17.35 0.15 -3.97
N PHE A 70 -16.65 -0.81 -3.38
CA PHE A 70 -17.24 -2.13 -3.12
C PHE A 70 -18.45 -2.04 -2.20
N GLY A 71 -18.32 -1.30 -1.09
CA GLY A 71 -19.41 -1.15 -0.12
C GLY A 71 -20.70 -0.60 -0.73
N VAL A 72 -20.61 0.38 -1.63
CA VAL A 72 -21.78 1.07 -2.20
C VAL A 72 -22.32 0.39 -3.46
N MET A 73 -21.42 -0.11 -4.31
CA MET A 73 -21.78 -0.60 -5.65
C MET A 73 -21.72 -2.11 -5.78
N GLY A 74 -21.11 -2.82 -4.82
CA GLY A 74 -20.89 -4.26 -4.87
C GLY A 74 -20.01 -4.69 -6.03
N ILE A 75 -19.13 -3.79 -6.50
CA ILE A 75 -18.24 -4.03 -7.65
C ILE A 75 -16.79 -4.06 -7.18
N LEU A 76 -16.10 -5.18 -7.44
CA LEU A 76 -14.65 -5.25 -7.34
C LEU A 76 -14.04 -4.53 -8.54
N ASN A 77 -13.55 -3.32 -8.33
CA ASN A 77 -12.98 -2.49 -9.39
C ASN A 77 -11.50 -2.78 -9.58
N VAL A 78 -11.14 -3.61 -10.56
CA VAL A 78 -9.75 -3.92 -10.89
C VAL A 78 -9.00 -2.69 -11.43
N ALA A 79 -9.70 -1.75 -12.07
CA ALA A 79 -9.10 -0.53 -12.57
C ALA A 79 -8.62 0.44 -11.46
N HIS A 80 -8.85 0.09 -10.18
CA HIS A 80 -8.52 1.00 -9.07
C HIS A 80 -7.02 1.31 -8.98
N GLY A 81 -6.14 0.35 -9.24
CA GLY A 81 -4.70 0.60 -9.28
C GLY A 81 -4.24 1.46 -10.46
N ALA A 82 -4.98 1.49 -11.57
CA ALA A 82 -4.68 2.44 -12.64
C ALA A 82 -4.84 3.90 -12.16
N PHE A 83 -5.84 4.17 -11.32
CA PHE A 83 -6.03 5.52 -10.75
C PHE A 83 -4.87 5.91 -9.82
N TYR A 84 -4.33 4.96 -9.03
CA TYR A 84 -3.11 5.15 -8.29
C TYR A 84 -1.94 5.51 -9.21
N ALA A 85 -1.71 4.73 -10.25
CA ALA A 85 -0.62 4.95 -11.18
C ALA A 85 -0.75 6.33 -11.88
N PHE A 86 -1.91 6.65 -12.45
CA PHE A 86 -2.16 7.96 -13.07
C PHE A 86 -1.99 9.11 -12.09
N GLY A 87 -2.47 8.97 -10.85
CA GLY A 87 -2.31 9.96 -9.80
C GLY A 87 -0.84 10.23 -9.50
N GLY A 88 -0.04 9.18 -9.40
CA GLY A 88 1.39 9.28 -9.14
C GLY A 88 2.16 9.91 -10.31
N TYR A 89 1.95 9.42 -11.55
CA TYR A 89 2.62 9.97 -12.73
C TYR A 89 2.23 11.44 -12.99
N ALA A 90 0.96 11.80 -12.85
CA ALA A 90 0.51 13.19 -13.01
C ALA A 90 1.12 14.08 -11.91
N ALA A 91 1.16 13.61 -10.67
CA ALA A 91 1.77 14.34 -9.56
C ALA A 91 3.27 14.55 -9.78
N ALA A 92 4.00 13.48 -10.19
CA ALA A 92 5.42 13.60 -10.51
C ALA A 92 5.67 14.59 -11.65
N SER A 93 4.90 14.51 -12.73
CA SER A 93 5.00 15.45 -13.87
C SER A 93 4.74 16.88 -13.45
N PHE A 94 3.73 17.12 -12.60
CA PHE A 94 3.37 18.45 -12.15
C PHE A 94 4.42 19.02 -11.19
N VAL A 95 4.97 18.22 -10.31
CA VAL A 95 6.10 18.60 -9.45
C VAL A 95 7.35 18.91 -10.28
N MET A 96 7.70 18.07 -11.26
CA MET A 96 8.84 18.32 -12.15
C MET A 96 8.69 19.64 -12.94
N PHE A 97 7.47 19.99 -13.35
CA PHE A 97 7.20 21.27 -14.03
C PHE A 97 7.28 22.47 -13.09
N LEU A 98 6.89 22.31 -11.82
CA LEU A 98 6.79 23.40 -10.86
C LEU A 98 8.10 23.61 -10.08
N ALA A 99 8.88 22.56 -9.81
CA ALA A 99 10.09 22.59 -9.01
C ALA A 99 11.13 23.64 -9.47
N PRO A 100 11.38 23.86 -10.79
CA PRO A 100 12.29 24.90 -11.23
C PRO A 100 11.78 26.34 -11.01
N LYS A 101 10.48 26.51 -10.74
CA LYS A 101 9.81 27.82 -10.67
C LYS A 101 9.55 28.28 -9.24
N THR A 102 9.67 27.42 -8.27
CA THR A 102 9.37 27.72 -6.87
C THR A 102 10.25 26.97 -5.90
N ASP A 103 10.65 27.64 -4.82
CA ASP A 103 11.38 27.05 -3.71
C ASP A 103 10.48 26.65 -2.54
N SER A 104 9.18 26.97 -2.62
CA SER A 104 8.24 26.68 -1.54
C SER A 104 7.87 25.19 -1.48
N PRO A 105 8.20 24.45 -0.39
CA PRO A 105 7.81 23.06 -0.23
C PRO A 105 6.29 22.91 -0.15
N VAL A 106 5.58 23.90 0.41
CA VAL A 106 4.12 23.90 0.54
C VAL A 106 3.45 23.91 -0.83
N LEU A 107 3.99 24.67 -1.78
CA LEU A 107 3.43 24.73 -3.13
C LEU A 107 3.65 23.44 -3.89
N LEU A 108 4.81 22.80 -3.74
CA LEU A 108 5.08 21.47 -4.32
C LEU A 108 4.19 20.38 -3.71
N PHE A 109 3.95 20.47 -2.40
CA PHE A 109 3.02 19.57 -1.73
C PHE A 109 1.57 19.78 -2.20
N ALA A 110 1.13 21.03 -2.33
CA ALA A 110 -0.18 21.34 -2.89
C ALA A 110 -0.34 20.82 -4.33
N ALA A 111 0.74 20.82 -5.12
CA ALA A 111 0.74 20.26 -6.47
C ALA A 111 0.38 18.77 -6.51
N LEU A 112 0.82 17.99 -5.51
CA LEU A 112 0.44 16.57 -5.39
C LEU A 112 -1.07 16.40 -5.22
N PHE A 113 -1.69 17.22 -4.35
CA PHE A 113 -3.14 17.21 -4.13
C PHE A 113 -3.92 17.65 -5.36
N VAL A 114 -3.50 18.74 -6.01
CA VAL A 114 -4.16 19.24 -7.21
C VAL A 114 -4.11 18.20 -8.32
N ALA A 115 -2.97 17.55 -8.53
CA ALA A 115 -2.83 16.49 -9.51
C ALA A 115 -3.74 15.29 -9.18
N ALA A 116 -3.77 14.85 -7.91
CA ALA A 116 -4.62 13.75 -7.47
C ALA A 116 -6.12 14.05 -7.67
N VAL A 117 -6.56 15.24 -7.30
CA VAL A 117 -7.96 15.69 -7.47
C VAL A 117 -8.30 15.77 -8.96
N ALA A 118 -7.46 16.38 -9.77
CA ALA A 118 -7.70 16.54 -11.22
C ALA A 118 -7.81 15.18 -11.91
N VAL A 119 -6.86 14.27 -11.64
CA VAL A 119 -6.87 12.90 -12.17
C VAL A 119 -8.10 12.12 -11.68
N GLY A 120 -8.37 12.16 -10.38
CA GLY A 120 -9.49 11.46 -9.79
C GLY A 120 -10.84 11.92 -10.35
N LEU A 121 -11.03 13.23 -10.53
CA LEU A 121 -12.23 13.81 -11.14
C LEU A 121 -12.34 13.42 -12.62
N ALA A 122 -11.26 13.57 -13.39
CA ALA A 122 -11.28 13.31 -14.82
C ALA A 122 -11.49 11.81 -15.12
N LEU A 123 -10.59 10.95 -14.62
CA LEU A 123 -10.67 9.52 -14.87
C LEU A 123 -11.87 8.88 -14.18
N GLY A 124 -12.20 9.31 -12.97
CA GLY A 124 -13.37 8.81 -12.25
C GLY A 124 -14.66 9.10 -13.00
N SER A 125 -14.82 10.32 -13.51
CA SER A 125 -16.00 10.70 -14.30
C SER A 125 -16.07 9.95 -15.62
N ILE A 126 -14.92 9.84 -16.33
CA ILE A 126 -14.84 9.12 -17.62
C ILE A 126 -15.18 7.64 -17.44
N MET A 127 -14.55 6.99 -16.48
CA MET A 127 -14.74 5.55 -16.23
C MET A 127 -16.15 5.24 -15.71
N GLU A 128 -16.70 6.08 -14.84
CA GLU A 128 -18.09 5.91 -14.38
C GLU A 128 -19.06 6.02 -15.55
N PHE A 129 -18.93 7.07 -16.35
CA PHE A 129 -19.87 7.32 -17.46
C PHE A 129 -19.77 6.28 -18.58
N LEU A 130 -18.56 5.88 -18.94
CA LEU A 130 -18.33 4.94 -20.05
C LEU A 130 -18.57 3.48 -19.66
N LEU A 131 -18.06 3.06 -18.49
CA LEU A 131 -18.02 1.65 -18.11
C LEU A 131 -19.02 1.34 -16.98
N ILE A 132 -18.84 1.95 -15.82
CA ILE A 132 -19.51 1.52 -14.58
C ILE A 132 -21.02 1.72 -14.68
N ARG A 133 -21.46 2.87 -15.18
CA ARG A 133 -22.88 3.21 -15.33
C ARG A 133 -23.63 2.24 -16.25
N ARG A 134 -22.94 1.77 -17.31
CA ARG A 134 -23.51 0.81 -18.25
C ARG A 134 -23.57 -0.61 -17.68
N ALA A 135 -22.59 -0.93 -16.83
CA ALA A 135 -22.46 -2.25 -16.23
C ALA A 135 -23.32 -2.49 -14.98
N GLN A 136 -24.08 -1.49 -14.51
CA GLN A 136 -24.80 -1.61 -13.23
C GLN A 136 -25.73 -2.82 -13.13
N ASN A 137 -26.32 -3.22 -14.27
CA ASN A 137 -27.27 -4.35 -14.34
C ASN A 137 -26.63 -5.66 -14.80
N TYR A 138 -25.30 -5.70 -14.99
CA TYR A 138 -24.60 -6.92 -15.39
C TYR A 138 -24.31 -7.82 -14.19
N ASP A 139 -24.06 -9.09 -14.47
CA ASP A 139 -23.60 -10.05 -13.47
C ASP A 139 -22.25 -9.61 -12.86
N PRO A 140 -21.97 -9.98 -11.59
CA PRO A 140 -20.70 -9.61 -10.93
C PRO A 140 -19.45 -9.98 -11.71
N ILE A 141 -19.47 -11.13 -12.41
CA ILE A 141 -18.34 -11.61 -13.22
C ILE A 141 -18.11 -10.68 -14.42
N LEU A 142 -19.19 -10.26 -15.12
CA LEU A 142 -19.09 -9.33 -16.24
C LEU A 142 -18.61 -7.94 -15.79
N LYS A 143 -19.00 -7.48 -14.61
CA LYS A 143 -18.51 -6.23 -14.02
C LYS A 143 -17.01 -6.30 -13.75
N LEU A 144 -16.54 -7.42 -13.21
CA LEU A 144 -15.11 -7.65 -12.97
C LEU A 144 -14.32 -7.61 -14.29
N LEU A 145 -14.79 -8.34 -15.30
CA LEU A 145 -14.15 -8.40 -16.63
C LEU A 145 -14.12 -7.02 -17.31
N LEU A 146 -15.19 -6.23 -17.19
CA LEU A 146 -15.27 -4.90 -17.76
C LEU A 146 -14.27 -3.93 -17.07
N THR A 147 -14.16 -3.98 -15.75
CA THR A 147 -13.18 -3.15 -15.02
C THR A 147 -11.75 -3.60 -15.28
N PHE A 148 -11.51 -4.90 -15.50
CA PHE A 148 -10.21 -5.42 -15.92
C PHE A 148 -9.84 -4.93 -17.33
N GLY A 149 -10.77 -4.97 -18.31
CA GLY A 149 -10.54 -4.40 -19.63
C GLY A 149 -10.25 -2.89 -19.55
N GLY A 150 -10.99 -2.15 -18.72
CA GLY A 150 -10.74 -0.74 -18.44
C GLY A 150 -9.36 -0.49 -17.82
N PHE A 151 -8.90 -1.38 -16.92
CA PHE A 151 -7.56 -1.34 -16.34
C PHE A 151 -6.48 -1.46 -17.43
N LEU A 152 -6.58 -2.46 -18.32
CA LEU A 152 -5.61 -2.67 -19.40
C LEU A 152 -5.56 -1.46 -20.36
N MET A 153 -6.73 -0.91 -20.71
CA MET A 153 -6.79 0.30 -21.54
C MET A 153 -6.09 1.49 -20.86
N LEU A 154 -6.32 1.70 -19.58
CA LEU A 154 -5.66 2.78 -18.83
C LEU A 154 -4.16 2.54 -18.71
N GLU A 155 -3.71 1.32 -18.50
CA GLU A 155 -2.28 0.99 -18.44
C GLU A 155 -1.57 1.29 -19.78
N ASP A 156 -2.19 0.94 -20.91
CA ASP A 156 -1.65 1.25 -22.23
C ASP A 156 -1.64 2.77 -22.50
N ILE A 157 -2.72 3.49 -22.15
CA ILE A 157 -2.77 4.95 -22.24
C ILE A 157 -1.66 5.58 -21.39
N GLN A 158 -1.42 5.07 -20.17
CA GLN A 158 -0.34 5.54 -19.32
C GLN A 158 1.03 5.37 -19.98
N ARG A 159 1.30 4.19 -20.58
CA ARG A 159 2.55 3.94 -21.32
C ARG A 159 2.70 4.85 -22.54
N MET A 160 1.60 5.15 -23.22
CA MET A 160 1.62 6.09 -24.37
C MET A 160 1.91 7.53 -23.94
N LEU A 161 1.43 7.96 -22.75
CA LEU A 161 1.61 9.34 -22.27
C LEU A 161 2.99 9.57 -21.63
N TRP A 162 3.47 8.65 -20.79
CA TRP A 162 4.71 8.79 -20.01
C TRP A 162 5.85 7.88 -20.47
N GLY A 163 5.57 6.92 -21.34
CA GLY A 163 6.58 5.95 -21.80
C GLY A 163 6.93 4.90 -20.73
N ALA A 164 8.12 4.30 -20.88
CA ALA A 164 8.60 3.24 -20.00
C ALA A 164 9.62 3.75 -18.95
N GLN A 165 9.93 5.04 -18.95
CA GLN A 165 10.90 5.61 -18.02
C GLN A 165 10.29 5.76 -16.61
N PRO A 166 11.10 5.55 -15.55
CA PRO A 166 10.63 5.78 -14.18
C PRO A 166 10.43 7.28 -13.93
N TYR A 167 9.35 7.61 -13.22
CA TYR A 167 9.01 8.96 -12.78
C TYR A 167 9.01 9.03 -11.24
N SER A 168 9.54 10.13 -10.69
CA SER A 168 9.50 10.39 -9.25
C SER A 168 9.34 11.88 -8.97
N ALA A 169 8.80 12.21 -7.79
CA ALA A 169 8.65 13.58 -7.31
C ALA A 169 9.58 13.86 -6.12
N SER A 170 10.81 13.33 -6.15
CA SER A 170 11.79 13.38 -5.05
C SER A 170 12.12 14.81 -4.57
N GLU A 171 11.91 15.83 -5.42
CA GLU A 171 12.10 17.23 -5.03
C GLU A 171 11.24 17.65 -3.83
N VAL A 172 10.06 17.07 -3.66
CA VAL A 172 9.19 17.33 -2.49
C VAL A 172 9.86 16.87 -1.20
N VAL A 173 10.47 15.69 -1.24
CA VAL A 173 11.19 15.10 -0.10
C VAL A 173 12.46 15.89 0.21
N ASN A 174 13.25 16.22 -0.82
CA ASN A 174 14.53 16.93 -0.66
C ASN A 174 14.34 18.31 0.00
N ARG A 175 13.22 18.99 -0.28
CA ARG A 175 12.94 20.33 0.28
C ARG A 175 12.29 20.33 1.65
N LEU A 176 11.63 19.23 2.05
CA LEU A 176 11.04 19.10 3.39
C LEU A 176 12.08 18.76 4.47
N GLY A 177 13.27 18.29 4.04
CA GLY A 177 14.35 17.94 4.94
C GLY A 177 14.13 16.62 5.68
N ASN A 178 15.10 16.33 6.55
CA ASN A 178 15.16 15.09 7.31
C ASN A 178 15.09 15.38 8.81
N ILE A 179 14.56 14.44 9.57
CA ILE A 179 14.51 14.46 11.03
C ILE A 179 15.48 13.40 11.53
N GLU A 180 16.41 13.79 12.41
CA GLU A 180 17.32 12.88 13.08
C GLU A 180 16.67 12.39 14.39
N ILE A 181 16.50 11.07 14.52
CA ILE A 181 16.00 10.43 15.74
C ILE A 181 17.10 9.48 16.22
N GLY A 182 17.89 9.92 17.19
CA GLY A 182 19.10 9.21 17.63
C GLY A 182 20.14 9.16 16.51
N ASP A 183 20.63 7.99 16.17
CA ASP A 183 21.64 7.78 15.09
C ASP A 183 21.02 7.53 13.71
N ILE A 184 19.69 7.66 13.57
CA ILE A 184 18.97 7.34 12.33
C ILE A 184 18.33 8.59 11.76
N THR A 185 18.58 8.85 10.48
CA THR A 185 18.00 9.96 9.72
C THR A 185 16.74 9.51 8.99
N TYR A 186 15.61 10.11 9.33
CA TYR A 186 14.32 9.87 8.66
C TYR A 186 13.91 11.04 7.80
N THR A 187 13.25 10.74 6.69
CA THR A 187 12.62 11.77 5.88
C THR A 187 11.36 12.28 6.57
N THR A 188 11.26 13.60 6.80
CA THR A 188 10.06 14.26 7.36
C THR A 188 8.80 13.87 6.60
N TYR A 189 8.91 13.65 5.29
CA TYR A 189 7.82 13.26 4.42
C TYR A 189 7.22 11.90 4.81
N GLN A 190 8.04 10.87 4.97
CA GLN A 190 7.59 9.51 5.33
C GLN A 190 7.08 9.44 6.77
N LEU A 191 7.77 10.13 7.68
CA LEU A 191 7.45 10.04 9.11
C LEU A 191 6.15 10.77 9.46
N VAL A 192 5.91 11.95 8.86
CA VAL A 192 4.83 12.85 9.28
C VAL A 192 3.81 13.05 8.17
N VAL A 193 4.26 13.43 6.96
CA VAL A 193 3.35 13.90 5.91
C VAL A 193 2.45 12.78 5.40
N VAL A 194 2.99 11.62 5.12
CA VAL A 194 2.22 10.48 4.60
C VAL A 194 1.18 9.97 5.61
N PRO A 195 1.53 9.66 6.88
CA PRO A 195 0.54 9.23 7.87
C PRO A 195 -0.51 10.29 8.19
N VAL A 196 -0.10 11.56 8.31
CA VAL A 196 -1.05 12.66 8.57
C VAL A 196 -2.02 12.82 7.41
N THR A 197 -1.54 12.74 6.16
CA THR A 197 -2.41 12.82 4.98
C THR A 197 -3.42 11.67 4.93
N ALA A 198 -2.98 10.45 5.23
CA ALA A 198 -3.86 9.28 5.27
C ALA A 198 -4.93 9.42 6.37
N LEU A 199 -4.55 9.90 7.55
CA LEU A 199 -5.46 10.16 8.66
C LEU A 199 -6.46 11.27 8.33
N LEU A 200 -6.00 12.37 7.73
CA LEU A 200 -6.88 13.45 7.29
C LEU A 200 -7.86 12.98 6.23
N ALA A 201 -7.41 12.21 5.24
CA ALA A 201 -8.29 11.63 4.22
C ALA A 201 -9.35 10.72 4.85
N TYR A 202 -8.97 9.90 5.84
CA TYR A 202 -9.90 9.07 6.59
C TYR A 202 -10.94 9.91 7.35
N VAL A 203 -10.49 10.90 8.10
CA VAL A 203 -11.39 11.80 8.87
C VAL A 203 -12.33 12.57 7.94
N CYS A 204 -11.82 13.09 6.82
CA CYS A 204 -12.63 13.77 5.81
C CYS A 204 -13.69 12.85 5.20
N LEU A 205 -13.32 11.60 4.86
CA LEU A 205 -14.26 10.63 4.32
C LEU A 205 -15.33 10.24 5.35
N GLU A 206 -14.93 9.98 6.59
CA GLU A 206 -15.83 9.64 7.68
C GLU A 206 -16.79 10.80 8.00
N PHE A 207 -16.27 12.04 8.01
CA PHE A 207 -17.08 13.26 8.15
C PHE A 207 -18.07 13.39 6.99
N PHE A 208 -17.63 13.19 5.75
CA PHE A 208 -18.50 13.19 4.58
C PHE A 208 -19.64 12.19 4.72
N LEU A 209 -19.31 10.92 5.07
CA LEU A 209 -20.31 9.85 5.18
C LEU A 209 -21.32 10.09 6.30
N ARG A 210 -20.91 10.63 7.46
CA ARG A 210 -21.77 10.79 8.62
C ARG A 210 -22.54 12.10 8.62
N HIS A 211 -21.96 13.20 8.11
CA HIS A 211 -22.52 14.54 8.30
C HIS A 211 -23.15 15.15 7.05
N THR A 212 -22.80 14.67 5.83
CA THR A 212 -23.40 15.23 4.61
C THR A 212 -24.65 14.48 4.18
N LYS A 213 -25.55 15.16 3.46
CA LYS A 213 -26.77 14.53 2.87
C LYS A 213 -26.38 13.40 1.89
N LEU A 214 -25.38 13.66 1.02
CA LEU A 214 -24.89 12.67 0.06
C LEU A 214 -24.25 11.46 0.77
N GLY A 215 -23.46 11.71 1.81
CA GLY A 215 -22.83 10.63 2.59
C GLY A 215 -23.87 9.74 3.28
N LYS A 216 -24.89 10.31 3.91
CA LYS A 216 -26.00 9.54 4.51
C LYS A 216 -26.77 8.71 3.48
N GLN A 217 -26.99 9.27 2.29
CA GLN A 217 -27.61 8.53 1.17
C GLN A 217 -26.68 7.41 0.66
N THR A 218 -25.36 7.64 0.66
CA THR A 218 -24.36 6.62 0.33
C THR A 218 -24.44 5.45 1.31
N VAL A 219 -24.41 5.71 2.60
CA VAL A 219 -24.55 4.69 3.66
C VAL A 219 -25.89 3.94 3.55
N ALA A 220 -26.99 4.64 3.32
CA ALA A 220 -28.30 4.00 3.12
C ALA A 220 -28.30 3.06 1.91
N THR A 221 -27.68 3.47 0.80
CA THR A 221 -27.58 2.65 -0.43
C THR A 221 -26.68 1.42 -0.22
N THR A 222 -25.66 1.52 0.65
CA THR A 222 -24.79 0.39 1.01
C THR A 222 -25.55 -0.70 1.77
N HIS A 223 -26.46 -0.32 2.66
CA HIS A 223 -27.23 -1.28 3.46
C HIS A 223 -28.31 -2.00 2.63
N ASN A 224 -29.11 -1.25 1.87
CA ASN A 224 -30.10 -1.83 0.98
C ASN A 224 -30.43 -0.86 -0.17
N ARG A 225 -29.92 -1.19 -1.37
CA ARG A 225 -30.11 -0.37 -2.55
C ARG A 225 -31.57 -0.28 -3.01
N GLU A 226 -32.33 -1.37 -2.88
CA GLU A 226 -33.72 -1.40 -3.33
C GLU A 226 -34.60 -0.53 -2.44
N VAL A 227 -34.45 -0.66 -1.13
CA VAL A 227 -35.17 0.17 -0.15
C VAL A 227 -34.77 1.64 -0.30
N ALA A 228 -33.48 1.94 -0.48
CA ALA A 228 -33.01 3.32 -0.69
C ALA A 228 -33.63 3.96 -1.95
N THR A 229 -33.74 3.21 -3.06
CA THR A 229 -34.39 3.71 -4.29
C THR A 229 -35.90 3.88 -4.12
N SER A 230 -36.56 3.01 -3.39
CA SER A 230 -37.99 3.14 -3.08
C SER A 230 -38.29 4.37 -2.22
N LEU A 231 -37.32 4.82 -1.40
CA LEU A 231 -37.38 6.05 -0.63
C LEU A 231 -37.01 7.30 -1.44
N GLY A 232 -36.81 7.18 -2.75
CA GLY A 232 -36.54 8.30 -3.66
C GLY A 232 -35.04 8.67 -3.76
N ILE A 233 -34.10 7.86 -3.23
CA ILE A 233 -32.68 8.09 -3.38
C ILE A 233 -32.25 7.73 -4.80
N ASN A 234 -31.60 8.67 -5.50
CA ASN A 234 -31.08 8.42 -6.83
C ASN A 234 -29.76 7.62 -6.76
N ALA A 235 -29.88 6.27 -6.80
CA ALA A 235 -28.74 5.37 -6.71
C ALA A 235 -27.66 5.59 -7.82
N LYS A 236 -28.06 6.10 -9.00
CA LYS A 236 -27.10 6.42 -10.08
C LYS A 236 -26.23 7.63 -9.69
N LYS A 237 -26.83 8.67 -9.11
CA LYS A 237 -26.08 9.86 -8.63
C LYS A 237 -25.16 9.49 -7.47
N ILE A 238 -25.64 8.67 -6.54
CA ILE A 238 -24.84 8.20 -5.40
C ILE A 238 -23.67 7.36 -5.89
N GLY A 239 -23.89 6.43 -6.81
CA GLY A 239 -22.83 5.64 -7.43
C GLY A 239 -21.76 6.51 -8.09
N TYR A 240 -22.16 7.52 -8.89
CA TYR A 240 -21.22 8.46 -9.51
C TYR A 240 -20.36 9.20 -8.47
N VAL A 241 -21.00 9.82 -7.49
CA VAL A 241 -20.25 10.58 -6.46
C VAL A 241 -19.30 9.69 -5.69
N THR A 242 -19.76 8.51 -5.28
CA THR A 242 -18.94 7.51 -4.58
C THR A 242 -17.75 7.06 -5.41
N PHE A 243 -17.97 6.76 -6.68
CA PHE A 243 -16.91 6.31 -7.58
C PHE A 243 -15.85 7.39 -7.80
N VAL A 244 -16.26 8.64 -8.02
CA VAL A 244 -15.35 9.77 -8.17
C VAL A 244 -14.55 10.04 -6.90
N ILE A 245 -15.16 9.99 -5.72
CA ILE A 245 -14.42 10.13 -4.44
C ILE A 245 -13.40 8.99 -4.30
N ALA A 246 -13.78 7.78 -4.60
CA ALA A 246 -12.89 6.64 -4.50
C ALA A 246 -11.71 6.72 -5.47
N THR A 247 -11.94 7.17 -6.71
CA THR A 247 -10.85 7.40 -7.68
C THR A 247 -9.92 8.51 -7.25
N MET A 248 -10.44 9.57 -6.61
CA MET A 248 -9.61 10.63 -6.02
C MET A 248 -8.73 10.09 -4.90
N LEU A 249 -9.25 9.20 -4.05
CA LEU A 249 -8.47 8.55 -2.99
C LEU A 249 -7.38 7.63 -3.55
N GLY A 250 -7.69 6.84 -4.58
CA GLY A 250 -6.70 6.04 -5.29
C GLY A 250 -5.60 6.88 -5.92
N ALA A 251 -5.97 7.95 -6.62
CA ALA A 251 -5.03 8.92 -7.22
C ALA A 251 -4.19 9.63 -6.16
N LEU A 252 -4.79 9.98 -5.00
CA LEU A 252 -4.08 10.58 -3.87
C LEU A 252 -3.04 9.62 -3.30
N GLY A 253 -3.36 8.34 -3.17
CA GLY A 253 -2.39 7.31 -2.76
C GLY A 253 -1.17 7.28 -3.68
N GLY A 254 -1.39 7.32 -5.01
CA GLY A 254 -0.31 7.39 -5.99
C GLY A 254 0.49 8.69 -5.94
N ALA A 255 -0.18 9.82 -5.82
CA ALA A 255 0.46 11.13 -5.67
C ALA A 255 1.33 11.20 -4.42
N MET A 256 0.87 10.60 -3.29
CA MET A 256 1.66 10.53 -2.05
C MET A 256 2.81 9.52 -2.12
N ALA A 257 2.74 8.52 -2.97
CA ALA A 257 3.83 7.56 -3.19
C ALA A 257 4.95 8.13 -4.09
N ALA A 258 4.60 8.98 -5.07
CA ALA A 258 5.53 9.52 -6.07
C ALA A 258 6.80 10.18 -5.52
N PRO A 259 6.81 10.89 -4.37
CA PRO A 259 8.02 11.46 -3.80
C PRO A 259 9.02 10.45 -3.23
N THR A 260 8.54 9.30 -2.77
CA THR A 260 9.36 8.28 -2.08
C THR A 260 9.63 7.03 -2.92
N THR A 261 8.83 6.84 -3.97
CA THR A 261 8.89 5.63 -4.81
C THR A 261 8.99 6.03 -6.27
N SER A 262 9.92 5.44 -7.01
CA SER A 262 9.96 5.58 -8.46
C SER A 262 8.81 4.80 -9.09
N LEU A 263 7.93 5.51 -9.78
CA LEU A 263 6.81 4.93 -10.49
C LEU A 263 7.31 4.32 -11.80
N VAL A 264 7.06 3.02 -11.96
CA VAL A 264 7.39 2.27 -13.18
C VAL A 264 6.09 1.73 -13.79
N PRO A 265 6.06 1.44 -15.09
CA PRO A 265 4.92 0.76 -15.70
C PRO A 265 4.63 -0.57 -14.97
N GLY A 266 3.35 -0.80 -14.66
CA GLY A 266 2.94 -1.97 -13.85
C GLY A 266 2.72 -1.68 -12.36
N ALA A 267 3.20 -0.54 -11.82
CA ALA A 267 3.00 -0.18 -10.40
C ALA A 267 1.50 -0.16 -9.99
N GLY A 268 0.61 0.15 -10.93
CA GLY A 268 -0.84 0.07 -10.72
C GLY A 268 -1.33 -1.35 -10.50
N THR A 269 -0.76 -2.34 -11.19
CA THR A 269 -1.09 -3.76 -11.01
C THR A 269 -0.77 -4.23 -9.60
N ASP A 270 0.46 -3.98 -9.16
CA ASP A 270 0.92 -4.38 -7.82
C ASP A 270 0.04 -3.75 -6.73
N MET A 271 -0.27 -2.46 -6.88
CA MET A 271 -1.09 -1.76 -5.90
C MET A 271 -2.56 -2.23 -5.92
N THR A 272 -3.08 -2.65 -7.08
CA THR A 272 -4.41 -3.28 -7.18
C THR A 272 -4.47 -4.55 -6.34
N VAL A 273 -3.52 -5.46 -6.54
CA VAL A 273 -3.48 -6.75 -5.84
C VAL A 273 -3.30 -6.56 -4.34
N LEU A 274 -2.41 -5.65 -3.93
CA LEU A 274 -2.21 -5.31 -2.52
C LEU A 274 -3.46 -4.70 -1.88
N SER A 275 -4.15 -3.82 -2.58
CA SER A 275 -5.40 -3.22 -2.11
C SER A 275 -6.50 -4.26 -1.95
N PHE A 276 -6.59 -5.24 -2.85
CA PHE A 276 -7.50 -6.37 -2.69
C PHE A 276 -7.16 -7.22 -1.47
N ALA A 277 -5.87 -7.46 -1.20
CA ALA A 277 -5.46 -8.18 -0.01
C ALA A 277 -5.90 -7.46 1.28
N VAL A 278 -5.77 -6.13 1.33
CA VAL A 278 -6.25 -5.32 2.47
C VAL A 278 -7.76 -5.41 2.61
N VAL A 279 -8.51 -5.18 1.53
CA VAL A 279 -9.98 -5.15 1.55
C VAL A 279 -10.56 -6.52 1.92
N ALA A 280 -9.98 -7.61 1.40
CA ALA A 280 -10.37 -8.97 1.75
C ALA A 280 -10.06 -9.29 3.22
N THR A 281 -8.90 -8.88 3.72
CA THR A 281 -8.50 -9.05 5.12
C THR A 281 -9.38 -8.24 6.06
N ALA A 282 -9.71 -7.01 5.69
CA ALA A 282 -10.58 -6.12 6.47
C ALA A 282 -12.01 -6.64 6.60
N GLY A 283 -12.52 -7.19 5.53
CA GLY A 283 -13.93 -7.45 5.28
C GLY A 283 -14.51 -6.42 4.31
N LEU A 284 -15.20 -6.90 3.31
CA LEU A 284 -15.68 -6.11 2.17
C LEU A 284 -16.60 -4.94 2.62
N GLY A 285 -16.26 -3.73 2.25
CA GLY A 285 -17.04 -2.52 2.55
C GLY A 285 -16.76 -1.87 3.92
N GLN A 286 -15.77 -2.35 4.68
CA GLN A 286 -15.42 -1.85 6.02
C GLN A 286 -14.22 -0.90 5.98
N ILE A 287 -14.46 0.41 5.99
CA ILE A 287 -13.38 1.44 5.90
C ILE A 287 -12.47 1.40 7.13
N THR A 288 -13.05 1.32 8.34
CA THR A 288 -12.26 1.18 9.58
C THR A 288 -11.49 -0.13 9.61
N GLY A 289 -12.09 -1.21 9.08
CA GLY A 289 -11.42 -2.49 8.89
C GLY A 289 -10.22 -2.38 7.96
N ALA A 290 -10.33 -1.63 6.86
CA ALA A 290 -9.25 -1.38 5.92
C ALA A 290 -8.07 -0.62 6.57
N LEU A 291 -8.34 0.33 7.49
CA LEU A 291 -7.31 1.01 8.26
C LEU A 291 -6.49 0.03 9.11
N ILE A 292 -7.17 -0.84 9.86
CA ILE A 292 -6.50 -1.80 10.74
C ILE A 292 -5.77 -2.88 9.92
N ALA A 293 -6.38 -3.38 8.85
CA ALA A 293 -5.77 -4.36 7.97
C ALA A 293 -4.51 -3.81 7.25
N SER A 294 -4.57 -2.57 6.75
CA SER A 294 -3.41 -1.93 6.13
C SER A 294 -2.27 -1.70 7.13
N LEU A 295 -2.59 -1.31 8.37
CA LEU A 295 -1.60 -1.16 9.43
C LEU A 295 -0.95 -2.51 9.78
N LEU A 296 -1.74 -3.56 9.93
CA LEU A 296 -1.25 -4.91 10.18
C LEU A 296 -0.31 -5.38 9.08
N ILE A 297 -0.77 -5.29 7.82
CA ILE A 297 -0.01 -5.71 6.65
C ILE A 297 1.27 -4.87 6.50
N GLY A 298 1.19 -3.55 6.63
CA GLY A 298 2.32 -2.65 6.46
C GLY A 298 3.41 -2.88 7.50
N VAL A 299 3.04 -3.01 8.78
CA VAL A 299 4.01 -3.25 9.86
C VAL A 299 4.67 -4.62 9.74
N ILE A 300 3.89 -5.69 9.47
CA ILE A 300 4.47 -7.04 9.34
C ILE A 300 5.37 -7.12 8.09
N ARG A 301 4.96 -6.49 6.98
CA ARG A 301 5.80 -6.38 5.78
C ARG A 301 7.12 -5.66 6.07
N ALA A 302 7.07 -4.52 6.76
CA ALA A 302 8.28 -3.78 7.10
C ALA A 302 9.21 -4.60 8.00
N ILE A 303 8.68 -5.32 8.99
CA ILE A 303 9.48 -6.25 9.80
C ILE A 303 10.11 -7.35 8.92
N ALA A 304 9.37 -7.86 7.94
CA ALA A 304 9.88 -8.87 7.01
C ALA A 304 11.03 -8.32 6.13
N VAL A 305 10.96 -7.07 5.67
CA VAL A 305 12.05 -6.43 4.92
C VAL A 305 13.38 -6.48 5.67
N TYR A 306 13.35 -6.25 6.98
CA TYR A 306 14.57 -6.25 7.81
C TYR A 306 14.98 -7.65 8.29
N ALA A 307 14.04 -8.58 8.49
CA ALA A 307 14.30 -9.91 9.02
C ALA A 307 14.56 -10.96 7.91
N ALA A 308 13.80 -10.92 6.84
CA ALA A 308 13.82 -11.84 5.71
C ALA A 308 13.32 -11.15 4.43
N PRO A 309 14.18 -10.36 3.74
CA PRO A 309 13.79 -9.55 2.57
C PRO A 309 13.10 -10.36 1.46
N GLU A 310 13.45 -11.65 1.34
CA GLU A 310 12.87 -12.57 0.34
C GLU A 310 11.36 -12.77 0.52
N LEU A 311 10.84 -12.56 1.74
CA LEU A 311 9.42 -12.73 2.06
C LEU A 311 8.61 -11.42 1.94
N GLU A 312 9.25 -10.28 1.66
CA GLU A 312 8.62 -8.97 1.59
C GLU A 312 7.35 -8.96 0.73
N VAL A 313 7.45 -9.52 -0.47
CA VAL A 313 6.34 -9.56 -1.45
C VAL A 313 5.25 -10.55 -1.03
N ALA A 314 5.63 -11.65 -0.38
CA ALA A 314 4.70 -12.72 -0.01
C ALA A 314 3.87 -12.38 1.24
N VAL A 315 4.39 -11.59 2.15
CA VAL A 315 3.77 -11.28 3.46
C VAL A 315 2.33 -10.78 3.37
N PRO A 316 1.96 -9.81 2.52
CA PRO A 316 0.58 -9.34 2.41
C PRO A 316 -0.39 -10.47 2.05
N TYR A 317 0.02 -11.35 1.14
CA TYR A 317 -0.80 -12.47 0.67
C TYR A 317 -0.89 -13.59 1.71
N ILE A 318 0.18 -13.85 2.44
CA ILE A 318 0.18 -14.82 3.55
C ILE A 318 -0.80 -14.34 4.62
N ILE A 319 -0.76 -13.07 5.01
CA ILE A 319 -1.68 -12.49 6.00
C ILE A 319 -3.12 -12.62 5.50
N MET A 320 -3.39 -12.26 4.24
CA MET A 320 -4.72 -12.38 3.65
C MET A 320 -5.24 -13.82 3.72
N VAL A 321 -4.44 -14.80 3.30
CA VAL A 321 -4.82 -16.22 3.31
C VAL A 321 -5.07 -16.71 4.75
N LEU A 322 -4.19 -16.39 5.68
CA LEU A 322 -4.35 -16.78 7.09
C LEU A 322 -5.63 -16.19 7.70
N VAL A 323 -5.88 -14.89 7.44
CA VAL A 323 -7.10 -14.25 7.95
C VAL A 323 -8.36 -14.90 7.36
N LEU A 324 -8.39 -15.14 6.05
CA LEU A 324 -9.56 -15.71 5.38
C LEU A 324 -9.81 -17.19 5.76
N ILE A 325 -8.76 -17.96 6.11
CA ILE A 325 -8.92 -19.32 6.65
C ILE A 325 -9.58 -19.28 8.04
N ILE A 326 -9.18 -18.32 8.89
CA ILE A 326 -9.69 -18.20 10.26
C ILE A 326 -11.07 -17.51 10.27
N ARG A 327 -11.22 -16.46 9.44
CA ARG A 327 -12.44 -15.66 9.29
C ARG A 327 -12.75 -15.40 7.81
N PRO A 328 -13.56 -16.24 7.16
CA PRO A 328 -13.82 -16.16 5.71
C PRO A 328 -14.54 -14.88 5.28
N HIS A 329 -15.13 -14.13 6.20
CA HIS A 329 -15.76 -12.83 5.91
C HIS A 329 -14.85 -11.62 6.25
N GLY A 330 -13.59 -11.85 6.57
CA GLY A 330 -12.64 -10.82 7.02
C GLY A 330 -12.69 -10.56 8.53
N LEU A 331 -11.79 -9.68 9.01
CA LEU A 331 -11.65 -9.40 10.45
C LEU A 331 -12.86 -8.64 11.02
N PHE A 332 -13.45 -7.76 10.24
CA PHE A 332 -14.54 -6.86 10.64
C PHE A 332 -15.78 -7.14 9.83
N THR A 333 -16.55 -8.12 10.24
CA THR A 333 -17.83 -8.42 9.60
C THR A 333 -18.92 -7.52 10.18
N VAL A 334 -19.68 -6.81 9.33
CA VAL A 334 -21.00 -6.31 9.76
C VAL A 334 -21.87 -7.55 9.93
N ALA A 335 -22.27 -7.85 11.15
CA ALA A 335 -23.33 -8.81 11.36
C ALA A 335 -24.55 -8.32 10.55
N GLN A 336 -24.87 -9.02 9.46
CA GLN A 336 -26.15 -8.86 8.80
C GLN A 336 -27.18 -9.39 9.78
N ALA A 337 -27.81 -8.48 10.53
CA ALA A 337 -28.97 -8.75 11.35
C ALA A 337 -30.20 -8.72 10.47
#